data_e4bd44af616ced7c6b913718c20fe914
#
_entry.id   e4bd44af616ced7c6b913718c20fe914
#
_cell.length_a   1.000
_cell.length_b   1.000
_cell.length_c   1.000
_cell.angle_alpha   90.00
_cell.angle_beta   90.00
_cell.angle_gamma   90.00
#
_symmetry.space_group_name_H-M   'P 1'
#
loop_
_entity.id
_entity.type
_entity.pdbx_description
1 polymer ?
#
loop_
_entity_poly.entity_id
_entity_poly.type
_entity_poly.pdbx_seq_one_letter_code
_entity_poly.pdbx_strand_id
1 'polypeptide(L)'
;MLQKDKHHIDKLKVFNCLYTNADSLPNKLDELKARIQYCEGSMDIIGITEINPKNCRYYPGKAELQIDGYDLFMDENNEVKKRGVGLYIRRELKAEEVKINTKFQESMWVTVKLNNKDKIIIGCIYKSPNSS
;
A
#
# COMPACT_ATOMS: atom_id res chain seq x y z
N MET A 1 -15.69 4.80 -32.40
CA MET A 1 -14.52 3.94 -32.61
C MET A 1 -13.48 4.10 -31.57
N LEU A 2 -12.91 5.28 -31.40
CA LEU A 2 -11.89 5.52 -30.39
C LEU A 2 -12.44 5.31 -28.99
N GLN A 3 -13.67 5.69 -28.73
CA GLN A 3 -14.29 5.49 -27.42
C GLN A 3 -14.42 4.01 -27.08
N LYS A 4 -14.78 3.20 -28.08
CA LYS A 4 -14.91 1.77 -27.90
C LYS A 4 -13.55 1.13 -27.61
N ASP A 5 -12.52 1.57 -28.32
CA ASP A 5 -11.18 1.09 -28.10
C ASP A 5 -10.67 1.50 -26.71
N LYS A 6 -10.95 2.74 -26.32
CA LYS A 6 -10.56 3.24 -25.01
C LYS A 6 -11.21 2.43 -23.90
N HIS A 7 -12.49 2.12 -24.04
CA HIS A 7 -13.21 1.31 -23.06
C HIS A 7 -12.60 -0.09 -22.96
N HIS A 8 -12.21 -0.65 -24.09
CA HIS A 8 -11.57 -1.96 -24.12
C HIS A 8 -10.19 -1.91 -23.45
N ILE A 9 -9.44 -0.84 -23.66
CA ILE A 9 -8.14 -0.65 -23.03
C ILE A 9 -8.29 -0.55 -21.51
N ASP A 10 -9.34 0.15 -21.02
CA ASP A 10 -9.60 0.26 -19.60
C ASP A 10 -9.81 -1.11 -18.94
N LYS A 11 -10.47 -2.04 -19.65
CA LYS A 11 -10.66 -3.39 -19.15
C LYS A 11 -9.36 -4.17 -19.08
N LEU A 12 -8.37 -3.77 -19.88
CA LEU A 12 -7.07 -4.41 -19.93
C LEU A 12 -6.02 -3.67 -19.12
N LYS A 13 -6.46 -2.71 -18.31
CA LYS A 13 -5.53 -1.92 -17.51
C LYS A 13 -4.70 -2.81 -16.61
N VAL A 14 -3.41 -2.57 -16.62
CA VAL A 14 -2.45 -3.28 -15.78
C VAL A 14 -2.08 -2.37 -14.62
N PHE A 15 -2.10 -2.92 -13.41
CA PHE A 15 -1.65 -2.18 -12.22
C PHE A 15 -0.15 -2.41 -12.05
N ASN A 16 0.57 -1.31 -11.86
CA ASN A 16 1.99 -1.37 -11.56
C ASN A 16 2.16 -1.40 -10.05
N CYS A 17 2.77 -2.45 -9.55
CA CYS A 17 2.90 -2.68 -8.12
C CYS A 17 4.36 -2.71 -7.72
N LEU A 18 4.66 -2.14 -6.57
CA LEU A 18 5.98 -2.20 -5.96
C LEU A 18 5.80 -2.75 -4.55
N TYR A 19 6.66 -3.65 -4.15
CA TYR A 19 6.76 -4.10 -2.76
C TYR A 19 8.14 -3.78 -2.23
N THR A 20 8.20 -3.30 -1.00
CA THR A 20 9.49 -3.10 -0.33
C THR A 20 9.37 -3.36 1.17
N ASN A 21 10.40 -3.99 1.71
CA ASN A 21 10.60 -4.07 3.15
C ASN A 21 11.42 -2.84 3.52
N ALA A 22 10.84 -1.96 4.32
CA ALA A 22 11.46 -0.66 4.57
C ALA A 22 12.50 -0.69 5.68
N ASP A 23 12.37 -1.62 6.59
CA ASP A 23 13.21 -1.65 7.81
C ASP A 23 13.32 -0.24 8.40
N SER A 24 12.18 0.31 8.78
CA SER A 24 11.98 1.69 9.21
C SER A 24 11.68 2.61 8.02
N LEU A 25 10.39 2.79 7.74
CA LEU A 25 9.95 3.65 6.66
C LEU A 25 10.34 5.11 6.86
N PRO A 26 10.30 5.69 8.09
CA PRO A 26 10.75 7.07 8.23
C PRO A 26 12.15 7.32 7.70
N ASN A 27 13.04 6.33 7.78
CA ASN A 27 14.40 6.48 7.29
C ASN A 27 14.53 6.25 5.79
N LYS A 28 13.49 5.68 5.17
CA LYS A 28 13.51 5.32 3.75
C LYS A 28 12.52 6.13 2.93
N LEU A 29 11.76 7.01 3.57
CA LEU A 29 10.65 7.69 2.90
C LEU A 29 11.12 8.55 1.73
N ASP A 30 12.20 9.29 1.91
CA ASP A 30 12.72 10.14 0.84
C ASP A 30 13.20 9.30 -0.36
N GLU A 31 13.84 8.17 -0.07
CA GLU A 31 14.28 7.25 -1.12
C GLU A 31 13.08 6.68 -1.87
N LEU A 32 12.04 6.32 -1.13
CA LEU A 32 10.81 5.80 -1.75
C LEU A 32 10.15 6.85 -2.64
N LYS A 33 10.06 8.09 -2.14
CA LYS A 33 9.50 9.18 -2.93
C LYS A 33 10.30 9.40 -4.22
N ALA A 34 11.63 9.32 -4.13
CA ALA A 34 12.48 9.47 -5.30
C ALA A 34 12.24 8.36 -6.33
N ARG A 35 12.05 7.13 -5.86
CA ARG A 35 11.76 6.01 -6.76
C ARG A 35 10.43 6.19 -7.48
N ILE A 36 9.41 6.65 -6.75
CA ILE A 36 8.09 6.91 -7.32
C ILE A 36 8.19 8.00 -8.38
N GLN A 37 8.93 9.05 -8.09
CA GLN A 37 9.12 10.15 -9.02
C GLN A 37 9.87 9.70 -10.27
N TYR A 38 10.87 8.85 -10.10
CA TYR A 38 11.61 8.28 -11.22
C TYR A 38 10.69 7.48 -12.15
N CYS A 39 9.68 6.83 -11.59
CA CYS A 39 8.71 6.06 -12.38
C CYS A 39 7.63 6.95 -13.01
N GLU A 40 7.76 8.26 -12.91
CA GLU A 40 6.88 9.25 -13.53
C GLU A 40 5.40 9.03 -13.22
N GLY A 41 5.11 8.63 -11.97
CA GLY A 41 3.73 8.44 -11.54
C GLY A 41 3.07 7.19 -12.08
N SER A 42 3.82 6.26 -12.64
CA SER A 42 3.25 5.02 -13.18
C SER A 42 2.96 3.98 -12.10
N MET A 43 3.42 4.20 -10.87
CA MET A 43 3.24 3.24 -9.79
C MET A 43 1.86 3.39 -9.17
N ASP A 44 1.06 2.34 -9.23
CA ASP A 44 -0.33 2.37 -8.74
C ASP A 44 -0.45 1.90 -7.31
N ILE A 45 0.29 0.88 -6.92
CA ILE A 45 0.16 0.20 -5.64
C ILE A 45 1.54 -0.04 -5.07
N ILE A 46 1.74 0.34 -3.80
CA ILE A 46 3.02 0.12 -3.13
C ILE A 46 2.75 -0.55 -1.80
N GLY A 47 3.24 -1.79 -1.66
CA GLY A 47 3.16 -2.51 -0.40
C GLY A 47 4.43 -2.31 0.41
N ILE A 48 4.26 -1.99 1.68
CA ILE A 48 5.39 -1.72 2.58
C ILE A 48 5.28 -2.62 3.79
N THR A 49 6.38 -3.24 4.16
CA THR A 49 6.49 -3.94 5.44
C THR A 49 7.61 -3.33 6.26
N GLU A 50 7.58 -3.60 7.56
CA GLU A 50 8.54 -3.05 8.53
C GLU A 50 8.55 -1.52 8.49
N ILE A 51 7.36 -0.95 8.60
CA ILE A 51 7.20 0.51 8.62
C ILE A 51 7.87 1.10 9.86
N ASN A 52 7.69 0.45 11.01
CA ASN A 52 8.18 0.97 12.29
C ASN A 52 9.61 0.51 12.54
N PRO A 53 10.46 1.40 13.08
CA PRO A 53 11.83 1.02 13.46
C PRO A 53 11.84 -0.09 14.50
N LYS A 54 12.90 -0.88 14.55
CA LYS A 54 13.14 -1.79 15.66
C LYS A 54 13.24 -1.01 16.96
N ASN A 55 12.71 -1.58 18.04
CA ASN A 55 12.76 -0.95 19.37
C ASN A 55 12.18 0.46 19.35
N CYS A 56 11.12 0.62 18.59
CA CYS A 56 10.50 1.91 18.36
C CYS A 56 9.84 2.43 19.63
N ARG A 57 10.21 3.63 20.04
CA ARG A 57 9.54 4.33 21.14
C ARG A 57 8.45 5.24 20.62
N TYR A 58 8.49 5.54 19.34
CA TYR A 58 7.59 6.46 18.69
C TYR A 58 7.17 5.84 17.36
N TYR A 59 5.88 5.67 17.17
CA TYR A 59 5.33 5.13 15.94
C TYR A 59 4.86 6.26 15.04
N PRO A 60 5.39 6.35 13.83
CA PRO A 60 4.98 7.41 12.92
C PRO A 60 3.51 7.25 12.52
N GLY A 61 2.80 8.35 12.43
CA GLY A 61 1.43 8.36 11.96
C GLY A 61 1.34 8.53 10.45
N LYS A 62 0.12 8.37 9.94
CA LYS A 62 -0.11 8.50 8.51
C LYS A 62 0.32 9.85 7.95
N ALA A 63 0.11 10.92 8.73
CA ALA A 63 0.46 12.25 8.25
C ALA A 63 1.95 12.40 7.97
N GLU A 64 2.79 11.78 8.80
CA GLU A 64 4.24 11.83 8.63
C GLU A 64 4.72 11.03 7.42
N LEU A 65 3.98 10.00 7.05
CA LEU A 65 4.36 9.07 6.01
C LEU A 65 3.65 9.33 4.69
N GLN A 66 2.95 10.43 4.59
CA GLN A 66 2.14 10.75 3.43
C GLN A 66 3.01 10.96 2.18
N ILE A 67 2.52 10.44 1.06
CA ILE A 67 3.13 10.67 -0.26
C ILE A 67 2.07 11.28 -1.16
N ASP A 68 2.43 12.37 -1.83
CA ASP A 68 1.51 13.08 -2.72
C ASP A 68 0.97 12.13 -3.79
N GLY A 69 -0.35 12.18 -4.00
CA GLY A 69 -1.02 11.40 -5.02
C GLY A 69 -1.45 10.01 -4.54
N TYR A 70 -1.14 9.64 -3.30
CA TYR A 70 -1.45 8.32 -2.75
C TYR A 70 -2.26 8.44 -1.47
N ASP A 71 -3.13 7.46 -1.28
CA ASP A 71 -3.76 7.21 0.02
C ASP A 71 -2.96 6.13 0.73
N LEU A 72 -2.70 6.34 2.01
CA LEU A 72 -1.96 5.39 2.82
C LEU A 72 -2.91 4.62 3.73
N PHE A 73 -2.88 3.31 3.60
CA PHE A 73 -3.66 2.41 4.45
C PHE A 73 -2.68 1.68 5.36
N MET A 74 -2.77 1.96 6.65
CA MET A 74 -1.96 1.29 7.66
C MET A 74 -2.70 1.32 8.98
N ASP A 75 -2.38 0.37 9.84
CA ASP A 75 -2.96 0.31 11.18
C ASP A 75 -2.17 1.23 12.10
N GLU A 76 -2.87 2.18 12.72
CA GLU A 76 -2.25 3.12 13.66
C GLU A 76 -2.44 2.69 15.12
N ASN A 77 -2.97 1.49 15.34
CA ASN A 77 -3.13 0.98 16.69
C ASN A 77 -1.78 0.52 17.25
N ASN A 78 -1.29 1.25 18.25
CA ASN A 78 0.03 1.02 18.82
C ASN A 78 -0.01 0.22 20.13
N GLU A 79 -1.13 -0.42 20.44
CA GLU A 79 -1.26 -1.21 21.66
C GLU A 79 -0.33 -2.42 21.67
N VAL A 80 -0.04 -2.95 20.51
CA VAL A 80 0.89 -4.08 20.34
C VAL A 80 2.06 -3.59 19.51
N LYS A 81 3.28 -3.87 19.99
CA LYS A 81 4.47 -3.49 19.24
C LYS A 81 4.59 -4.32 17.98
N LYS A 82 4.44 -3.69 16.84
CA LYS A 82 4.49 -4.33 15.53
C LYS A 82 5.45 -3.57 14.63
N ARG A 83 6.05 -4.29 13.67
CA ARG A 83 6.88 -3.62 12.67
C ARG A 83 6.04 -2.82 11.70
N GLY A 84 4.78 -3.23 11.47
CA GLY A 84 3.85 -2.46 10.67
C GLY A 84 3.82 -2.84 9.19
N VAL A 85 2.61 -2.80 8.64
CA VAL A 85 2.34 -3.11 7.22
C VAL A 85 1.47 -1.99 6.68
N GLY A 86 1.71 -1.59 5.45
CA GLY A 86 0.90 -0.56 4.81
C GLY A 86 0.81 -0.73 3.31
N LEU A 87 -0.17 -0.03 2.76
CA LEU A 87 -0.38 0.05 1.33
C LEU A 87 -0.55 1.51 0.94
N TYR A 88 0.27 1.97 0.01
CA TYR A 88 0.01 3.22 -0.69
C TYR A 88 -0.72 2.88 -1.98
N ILE A 89 -1.87 3.47 -2.16
CA ILE A 89 -2.69 3.25 -3.36
C ILE A 89 -2.92 4.61 -4.02
N ARG A 90 -2.69 4.68 -5.32
CA ARG A 90 -2.95 5.92 -6.06
C ARG A 90 -4.36 6.41 -5.76
N ARG A 91 -4.48 7.68 -5.39
CA ARG A 91 -5.75 8.25 -4.91
C ARG A 91 -6.88 8.09 -5.92
N GLU A 92 -6.55 8.17 -7.21
CA GLU A 92 -7.53 8.04 -8.28
C GLU A 92 -8.25 6.69 -8.28
N LEU A 93 -7.63 5.66 -7.70
CA LEU A 93 -8.24 4.34 -7.65
C LEU A 93 -9.32 4.24 -6.58
N LYS A 94 -9.40 5.21 -5.67
CA LYS A 94 -10.43 5.27 -4.64
C LYS A 94 -10.57 3.96 -3.87
N ALA A 95 -9.45 3.46 -3.40
CA ALA A 95 -9.42 2.21 -2.63
C ALA A 95 -10.11 2.40 -1.28
N GLU A 96 -10.67 1.31 -0.78
CA GLU A 96 -11.30 1.29 0.53
C GLU A 96 -10.72 0.14 1.35
N GLU A 97 -10.43 0.42 2.62
CA GLU A 97 -9.93 -0.63 3.50
C GLU A 97 -11.02 -1.67 3.73
N VAL A 98 -10.62 -2.94 3.76
CA VAL A 98 -11.53 -4.04 4.07
C VAL A 98 -10.89 -4.90 5.15
N LYS A 99 -11.71 -5.34 6.10
CA LYS A 99 -11.24 -6.23 7.15
C LYS A 99 -11.41 -7.67 6.68
N ILE A 100 -10.29 -8.37 6.60
CA ILE A 100 -10.26 -9.77 6.20
C ILE A 100 -9.94 -10.60 7.43
N ASN A 101 -10.75 -11.63 7.69
CA ASN A 101 -10.47 -12.55 8.76
C ASN A 101 -9.34 -13.47 8.31
N THR A 102 -8.17 -13.29 8.88
CA THR A 102 -6.98 -14.03 8.50
C THR A 102 -6.17 -14.38 9.74
N LYS A 103 -5.40 -15.45 9.65
CA LYS A 103 -4.50 -15.85 10.72
C LYS A 103 -3.21 -15.03 10.76
N PHE A 104 -2.97 -14.19 9.77
CA PHE A 104 -1.78 -13.33 9.76
C PHE A 104 -2.00 -12.16 10.73
N GLN A 105 -1.05 -11.98 11.63
CA GLN A 105 -1.15 -10.93 12.63
C GLN A 105 -0.99 -9.55 12.05
N GLU A 106 -0.16 -9.42 11.02
CA GLU A 106 0.08 -8.14 10.36
C GLU A 106 -0.27 -8.26 8.89
N SER A 107 -1.34 -7.59 8.52
CA SER A 107 -1.77 -7.53 7.12
C SER A 107 -2.64 -6.30 6.93
N MET A 108 -2.66 -5.82 5.71
CA MET A 108 -3.52 -4.71 5.31
C MET A 108 -4.18 -5.06 4.00
N TRP A 109 -5.48 -4.84 3.91
CA TRP A 109 -6.29 -5.24 2.77
C TRP A 109 -7.16 -4.09 2.31
N VAL A 110 -7.25 -3.91 1.02
CA VAL A 110 -8.09 -2.88 0.41
C VAL A 110 -8.83 -3.48 -0.78
N THR A 111 -9.93 -2.82 -1.17
CA THR A 111 -10.64 -3.13 -2.40
C THR A 111 -10.55 -1.96 -3.34
N VAL A 112 -10.46 -2.26 -4.62
CA VAL A 112 -10.49 -1.27 -5.69
C VAL A 112 -11.57 -1.69 -6.68
N LYS A 113 -12.47 -0.76 -7.00
CA LYS A 113 -13.54 -1.01 -7.97
C LYS A 113 -13.00 -0.85 -9.38
N LEU A 114 -13.38 -1.76 -10.24
CA LEU A 114 -13.06 -1.69 -11.66
C LEU A 114 -14.22 -1.10 -12.44
N ASN A 115 -13.98 -0.73 -13.68
CA ASN A 115 -14.99 -0.04 -14.49
C ASN A 115 -16.24 -0.86 -14.75
N ASN A 116 -16.15 -2.18 -14.69
CA ASN A 116 -17.25 -3.09 -15.00
C ASN A 116 -17.98 -3.60 -13.78
N LYS A 117 -17.90 -2.88 -12.66
CA LYS A 117 -18.51 -3.22 -11.39
C LYS A 117 -17.80 -4.34 -10.64
N ASP A 118 -16.79 -4.92 -11.22
CA ASP A 118 -15.95 -5.88 -10.50
C ASP A 118 -15.09 -5.17 -9.48
N LYS A 119 -14.63 -5.92 -8.50
CA LYS A 119 -13.71 -5.44 -7.49
C LYS A 119 -12.49 -6.33 -7.44
N ILE A 120 -11.34 -5.74 -7.17
CA ILE A 120 -10.16 -6.51 -6.82
C ILE A 120 -9.84 -6.27 -5.36
N ILE A 121 -9.29 -7.29 -4.72
CA ILE A 121 -8.83 -7.22 -3.34
C ILE A 121 -7.31 -7.26 -3.37
N ILE A 122 -6.71 -6.29 -2.70
CA ILE A 122 -5.26 -6.18 -2.65
C ILE A 122 -4.85 -6.31 -1.20
N GLY A 123 -3.88 -7.18 -0.93
CA GLY A 123 -3.40 -7.39 0.42
C GLY A 123 -1.90 -7.32 0.52
N CYS A 124 -1.42 -6.82 1.63
CA CYS A 124 0.00 -6.85 1.98
C CYS A 124 0.12 -7.56 3.32
N ILE A 125 0.94 -8.58 3.36
CA ILE A 125 1.08 -9.46 4.51
C ILE A 125 2.52 -9.48 4.96
N TYR A 126 2.72 -9.37 6.27
CA TYR A 126 4.04 -9.47 6.84
C TYR A 126 4.09 -10.63 7.84
N LYS A 127 5.12 -11.44 7.72
CA LYS A 127 5.40 -12.49 8.67
C LYS A 127 6.79 -12.23 9.25
N SER A 128 6.84 -12.07 10.56
CA SER A 128 8.11 -11.86 11.25
C SER A 128 9.02 -13.08 11.03
N PRO A 129 10.33 -12.85 10.82
CA PRO A 129 11.27 -13.97 10.67
C PRO A 129 11.26 -14.94 11.85
N ASN A 130 10.87 -14.45 13.05
CA ASN A 130 10.86 -15.27 14.25
C ASN A 130 9.51 -15.90 14.55
N SER A 131 8.51 -15.70 13.68
CA SER A 131 7.19 -16.28 13.90
C SER A 131 7.11 -17.66 13.25
N SER A 132 6.51 -18.55 13.96
CA SER A 132 6.30 -19.92 13.47
C SER A 132 4.95 -20.09 12.79
#